data_91115155e907b4cc93e0022661c42efb
#
_entry.id   91115155e907b4cc93e0022661c42efb
#
_cell.length_a   1.000
_cell.length_b   1.000
_cell.length_c   1.000
_cell.angle_alpha   90.00
_cell.angle_beta   90.00
_cell.angle_gamma   90.00
#
_symmetry.space_group_name_H-M   'P 1'
#
loop_
_entity.id
_entity.type
_entity.pdbx_description
1 polymer ?
#
loop_
_entity_poly.entity_id
_entity_poly.type
_entity_poly.pdbx_seq_one_letter_code
_entity_poly.pdbx_strand_id
1 'polypeptide(L)'
;MDVLDCLANLSNDEVFTSPAIVNRMLDTLPEALWSNPNAKFLDPFTKSGVFLREIAKRLMKGLATVIPDPQERLDHILGQQLYGIAITQLTALMARRTLYCSKDTTELAHCLTDIFAQQGNPDGNIYFAPCEHTFVKGKCSYCGATEREFGTEQRTALEQHAYLFIHNKNPYKEMQFDVIIGNPPYQLGFGIEGANSSNARAIYHLFIDQAIKLNPKFIFMIVPSRWMTRSTQGVPDEWIDRMLSSNKFRVMHDFQNSNDVFQGVDIKGGVNYFLWDKD
;
A
#
# COMPACT_ATOMS: atom_id res chain seq x y z
N MET A 1 -16.55 16.81 -3.15
CA MET A 1 -15.46 16.22 -3.93
C MET A 1 -14.26 16.16 -3.01
N ASP A 2 -13.72 14.95 -2.74
CA ASP A 2 -12.53 14.81 -1.90
C ASP A 2 -11.30 15.28 -2.72
N VAL A 3 -10.36 16.00 -2.09
CA VAL A 3 -9.10 16.41 -2.74
C VAL A 3 -8.36 15.19 -3.30
N LEU A 4 -8.49 14.03 -2.66
CA LEU A 4 -7.89 12.78 -3.12
C LEU A 4 -8.54 12.23 -4.40
N ASP A 5 -9.81 12.55 -4.67
CA ASP A 5 -10.45 12.21 -5.95
C ASP A 5 -9.89 13.07 -7.11
N CYS A 6 -9.41 14.29 -6.80
CA CYS A 6 -8.78 15.18 -7.79
C CYS A 6 -7.34 14.78 -8.11
N LEU A 7 -6.65 14.09 -7.19
CA LEU A 7 -5.26 13.64 -7.35
C LEU A 7 -5.15 12.31 -8.08
N ALA A 8 -6.27 11.66 -8.41
CA ALA A 8 -6.32 10.31 -8.97
C ALA A 8 -5.52 10.12 -10.28
N ASN A 9 -5.09 11.21 -10.93
CA ASN A 9 -4.49 11.17 -12.26
C ASN A 9 -3.16 11.93 -12.36
N LEU A 10 -2.43 12.17 -11.26
CA LEU A 10 -1.18 12.95 -11.31
C LEU A 10 0.01 12.20 -11.91
N SER A 11 -0.02 10.88 -11.95
CA SER A 11 0.93 10.07 -12.73
C SER A 11 0.22 8.87 -13.35
N ASN A 12 0.60 8.50 -14.57
CA ASN A 12 0.05 7.32 -15.26
C ASN A 12 0.37 6.00 -14.53
N ASP A 13 1.23 6.01 -13.52
CA ASP A 13 1.76 4.83 -12.84
C ASP A 13 1.16 4.63 -11.44
N GLU A 14 0.57 5.69 -10.86
CA GLU A 14 0.05 5.65 -9.50
C GLU A 14 -1.46 5.79 -9.48
N VAL A 15 -2.14 4.66 -9.53
CA VAL A 15 -3.60 4.61 -9.39
C VAL A 15 -3.96 4.83 -7.92
N PHE A 16 -4.70 5.90 -7.64
CA PHE A 16 -5.22 6.22 -6.31
C PHE A 16 -6.58 5.57 -6.09
N THR A 17 -6.76 4.99 -4.91
CA THR A 17 -8.03 4.37 -4.54
C THR A 17 -8.94 5.40 -3.88
N SER A 18 -10.18 5.54 -4.35
CA SER A 18 -11.14 6.48 -3.76
C SER A 18 -11.57 6.05 -2.34
N PRO A 19 -11.95 7.00 -1.46
CA PRO A 19 -12.48 6.67 -0.13
C PRO A 19 -13.69 5.75 -0.17
N ALA A 20 -14.52 5.84 -1.21
CA ALA A 20 -15.68 4.97 -1.39
C ALA A 20 -15.29 3.50 -1.56
N ILE A 21 -14.30 3.22 -2.40
CA ILE A 21 -13.77 1.87 -2.61
C ILE A 21 -13.08 1.36 -1.34
N VAL A 22 -12.25 2.19 -0.69
CA VAL A 22 -11.61 1.83 0.57
C VAL A 22 -12.63 1.43 1.61
N ASN A 23 -13.72 2.22 1.79
CA ASN A 23 -14.76 1.91 2.75
C ASN A 23 -15.50 0.61 2.41
N ARG A 24 -15.80 0.35 1.14
CA ARG A 24 -16.37 -0.96 0.70
C ARG A 24 -15.46 -2.13 1.07
N MET A 25 -14.14 -1.97 0.91
CA MET A 25 -13.17 -2.97 1.35
C MET A 25 -13.22 -3.15 2.86
N LEU A 26 -13.11 -2.06 3.63
CA LEU A 26 -13.10 -2.10 5.10
C LEU A 26 -14.40 -2.67 5.72
N ASP A 27 -15.55 -2.53 5.04
CA ASP A 27 -16.84 -3.09 5.48
C ASP A 27 -16.85 -4.62 5.51
N THR A 28 -15.92 -5.27 4.84
CA THR A 28 -15.80 -6.74 4.82
C THR A 28 -14.88 -7.29 5.91
N LEU A 29 -14.12 -6.42 6.60
CA LEU A 29 -13.28 -6.82 7.74
C LEU A 29 -14.14 -7.05 8.99
N PRO A 30 -13.73 -7.96 9.88
CA PRO A 30 -14.45 -8.22 11.13
C PRO A 30 -14.60 -6.98 12.00
N GLU A 31 -15.83 -6.74 12.48
CA GLU A 31 -16.18 -5.59 13.33
C GLU A 31 -15.32 -5.49 14.60
N ALA A 32 -14.93 -6.64 15.16
CA ALA A 32 -14.10 -6.71 16.37
C ALA A 32 -12.72 -6.02 16.22
N LEU A 33 -12.23 -5.83 14.98
CA LEU A 33 -10.97 -5.11 14.74
C LEU A 33 -11.07 -3.64 15.15
N TRP A 34 -12.24 -3.02 14.97
CA TRP A 34 -12.42 -1.60 15.20
C TRP A 34 -12.48 -1.22 16.69
N SER A 35 -12.80 -2.18 17.55
CA SER A 35 -12.83 -2.00 19.02
C SER A 35 -11.62 -2.62 19.74
N ASN A 36 -10.66 -3.18 19.00
CA ASN A 36 -9.45 -3.77 19.56
C ASN A 36 -8.32 -2.73 19.63
N PRO A 37 -7.89 -2.28 20.83
CA PRO A 37 -6.82 -1.30 20.97
C PRO A 37 -5.43 -1.84 20.57
N ASN A 38 -5.28 -3.16 20.43
CA ASN A 38 -4.02 -3.79 20.06
C ASN A 38 -3.93 -4.13 18.57
N ALA A 39 -5.01 -3.97 17.81
CA ALA A 39 -5.01 -4.27 16.37
C ALA A 39 -4.08 -3.32 15.62
N LYS A 40 -3.20 -3.87 14.78
CA LYS A 40 -2.22 -3.12 13.98
C LYS A 40 -2.47 -3.29 12.50
N PHE A 41 -2.40 -2.16 11.80
CA PHE A 41 -2.67 -2.06 10.37
C PHE A 41 -1.43 -1.52 9.65
N LEU A 42 -1.06 -2.16 8.54
CA LEU A 42 0.03 -1.73 7.67
C LEU A 42 -0.50 -1.49 6.24
N ASP A 43 -0.24 -0.29 5.71
CA ASP A 43 -0.30 -0.02 4.28
C ASP A 43 1.14 0.08 3.73
N PRO A 44 1.70 -1.01 3.16
CA PRO A 44 3.10 -1.03 2.73
C PRO A 44 3.33 -0.42 1.35
N PHE A 45 2.32 0.19 0.75
CA PHE A 45 2.35 0.90 -0.54
C PHE A 45 1.61 2.22 -0.48
N THR A 46 1.75 2.89 0.66
CA THR A 46 1.04 4.12 0.97
C THR A 46 1.32 5.19 -0.09
N LYS A 47 0.24 5.71 -0.66
CA LYS A 47 0.26 6.80 -1.65
C LYS A 47 -0.32 8.07 -1.02
N SER A 48 -1.65 8.26 -1.12
CA SER A 48 -2.34 9.40 -0.50
C SER A 48 -2.65 9.23 0.99
N GLY A 49 -2.43 8.05 1.58
CA GLY A 49 -2.78 7.74 2.97
C GLY A 49 -4.27 7.45 3.20
N VAL A 50 -5.06 7.31 2.14
CA VAL A 50 -6.52 7.14 2.24
C VAL A 50 -6.92 5.89 3.04
N PHE A 51 -6.23 4.75 2.84
CA PHE A 51 -6.51 3.52 3.59
C PHE A 51 -6.36 3.76 5.10
N LEU A 52 -5.22 4.30 5.51
CA LEU A 52 -4.93 4.58 6.93
C LEU A 52 -5.89 5.61 7.52
N ARG A 53 -6.27 6.65 6.76
CA ARG A 53 -7.26 7.65 7.18
C ARG A 53 -8.63 7.03 7.44
N GLU A 54 -9.13 6.20 6.54
CA GLU A 54 -10.45 5.58 6.72
C GLU A 54 -10.44 4.54 7.85
N ILE A 55 -9.32 3.83 8.06
CA ILE A 55 -9.11 2.97 9.24
C ILE A 55 -9.11 3.81 10.52
N ALA A 56 -8.38 4.95 10.57
CA ALA A 56 -8.37 5.85 11.72
C ALA A 56 -9.78 6.29 12.11
N LYS A 57 -10.62 6.67 11.14
CA LYS A 57 -12.02 7.07 11.39
C LYS A 57 -12.84 5.96 12.04
N ARG A 58 -12.63 4.70 11.66
CA ARG A 58 -13.32 3.54 12.24
C ARG A 58 -12.83 3.26 13.65
N LEU A 59 -11.52 3.28 13.88
CA LEU A 59 -10.91 3.10 15.19
C LEU A 59 -11.32 4.21 16.16
N MET A 60 -11.39 5.48 15.71
CA MET A 60 -11.86 6.60 16.51
C MET A 60 -13.29 6.38 17.06
N LYS A 61 -14.15 5.71 16.29
CA LYS A 61 -15.50 5.34 16.72
C LYS A 61 -15.48 4.09 17.60
N GLY A 62 -14.80 3.04 17.14
CA GLY A 62 -14.83 1.72 17.79
C GLY A 62 -14.14 1.69 19.15
N LEU A 63 -13.10 2.52 19.35
CA LEU A 63 -12.37 2.60 20.62
C LEU A 63 -12.94 3.63 21.61
N ALA A 64 -14.06 4.30 21.32
CA ALA A 64 -14.59 5.37 22.16
C ALA A 64 -14.94 4.93 23.59
N THR A 65 -15.30 3.66 23.79
CA THR A 65 -15.59 3.09 25.11
C THR A 65 -14.33 2.62 25.85
N VAL A 66 -13.29 2.22 25.10
CA VAL A 66 -12.03 1.69 25.66
C VAL A 66 -11.07 2.82 26.02
N ILE A 67 -11.00 3.83 25.16
CA ILE A 67 -10.19 5.05 25.35
C ILE A 67 -11.14 6.25 25.19
N PRO A 68 -11.80 6.70 26.29
CA PRO A 68 -12.85 7.72 26.21
C PRO A 68 -12.35 9.10 25.76
N ASP A 69 -11.16 9.51 26.20
CA ASP A 69 -10.59 10.80 25.80
C ASP A 69 -10.27 10.81 24.30
N PRO A 70 -10.78 11.76 23.52
CA PRO A 70 -10.59 11.79 22.08
C PRO A 70 -9.14 12.01 21.66
N GLN A 71 -8.36 12.81 22.42
CA GLN A 71 -6.96 13.07 22.06
C GLN A 71 -6.09 11.86 22.41
N GLU A 72 -6.24 11.28 23.60
CA GLU A 72 -5.54 10.05 23.98
C GLU A 72 -5.84 8.92 22.98
N ARG A 73 -7.10 8.80 22.55
CA ARG A 73 -7.52 7.82 21.55
C ARG A 73 -6.87 8.07 20.20
N LEU A 74 -6.81 9.33 19.75
CA LEU A 74 -6.14 9.69 18.49
C LEU A 74 -4.64 9.39 18.56
N ASP A 75 -3.98 9.76 19.63
CA ASP A 75 -2.56 9.53 19.88
C ASP A 75 -2.24 8.03 19.88
N HIS A 76 -3.09 7.23 20.54
CA HIS A 76 -2.97 5.78 20.54
C HIS A 76 -3.11 5.19 19.15
N ILE A 77 -4.13 5.60 18.37
CA ILE A 77 -4.37 5.11 17.02
C ILE A 77 -3.19 5.45 16.11
N LEU A 78 -2.77 6.72 16.08
CA LEU A 78 -1.70 7.18 15.20
C LEU A 78 -0.34 6.60 15.60
N GLY A 79 -0.08 6.47 16.91
CA GLY A 79 1.21 6.01 17.42
C GLY A 79 1.39 4.50 17.49
N GLN A 80 0.29 3.74 17.69
CA GLN A 80 0.37 2.33 18.04
C GLN A 80 -0.31 1.37 17.05
N GLN A 81 -1.24 1.88 16.23
CA GLN A 81 -2.07 1.00 15.39
C GLN A 81 -1.86 1.18 13.90
N LEU A 82 -1.48 2.38 13.42
CA LEU A 82 -1.39 2.70 12.01
C LEU A 82 0.06 2.86 11.54
N TYR A 83 0.42 2.11 10.50
CA TYR A 83 1.76 2.09 9.93
C TYR A 83 1.67 2.14 8.40
N GLY A 84 2.59 2.87 7.77
CA GLY A 84 2.67 2.97 6.32
C GLY A 84 4.11 2.96 5.81
N ILE A 85 4.30 2.41 4.61
CA ILE A 85 5.54 2.55 3.85
C ILE A 85 5.18 3.24 2.54
N ALA A 86 5.64 4.45 2.36
CA ALA A 86 5.38 5.21 1.14
C ALA A 86 6.25 4.72 -0.01
N ILE A 87 5.72 4.81 -1.23
CA ILE A 87 6.41 4.34 -2.44
C ILE A 87 7.35 5.39 -3.02
N THR A 88 7.08 6.69 -2.78
CA THR A 88 7.92 7.83 -3.18
C THR A 88 7.98 8.85 -2.05
N GLN A 89 8.92 9.80 -2.14
CA GLN A 89 8.98 10.90 -1.18
C GLN A 89 7.71 11.77 -1.23
N LEU A 90 7.19 12.02 -2.44
CA LEU A 90 5.95 12.79 -2.60
C LEU A 90 4.77 12.10 -1.90
N THR A 91 4.59 10.80 -2.12
CA THR A 91 3.51 10.04 -1.48
C THR A 91 3.67 9.95 0.03
N ALA A 92 4.91 9.95 0.57
CA ALA A 92 5.14 10.06 2.00
C ALA A 92 4.60 11.37 2.56
N LEU A 93 4.94 12.49 1.93
CA LEU A 93 4.47 13.83 2.34
C LEU A 93 2.94 13.95 2.24
N MET A 94 2.34 13.39 1.18
CA MET A 94 0.88 13.35 0.99
C MET A 94 0.19 12.54 2.09
N ALA A 95 0.69 11.33 2.36
CA ALA A 95 0.13 10.44 3.36
C ALA A 95 0.22 11.04 4.78
N ARG A 96 1.36 11.66 5.13
CA ARG A 96 1.54 12.37 6.41
C ARG A 96 0.54 13.52 6.55
N ARG A 97 0.37 14.36 5.51
CA ARG A 97 -0.64 15.42 5.53
C ARG A 97 -2.07 14.88 5.66
N THR A 98 -2.36 13.76 5.03
CA THR A 98 -3.67 13.11 5.11
C THR A 98 -3.95 12.55 6.50
N LEU A 99 -2.93 11.99 7.17
CA LEU A 99 -3.10 11.30 8.44
C LEU A 99 -2.84 12.20 9.66
N TYR A 100 -1.83 13.07 9.58
CA TYR A 100 -1.37 13.91 10.69
C TYR A 100 -1.72 15.40 10.55
N CYS A 101 -2.27 15.83 9.40
CA CYS A 101 -2.44 17.23 8.98
C CYS A 101 -1.12 17.99 8.75
N SER A 102 0.03 17.35 8.98
CA SER A 102 1.36 17.91 8.72
C SER A 102 2.21 16.96 7.90
N LYS A 103 3.13 17.50 7.08
CA LYS A 103 4.16 16.72 6.38
C LYS A 103 5.31 16.31 7.32
N ASP A 104 5.48 17.05 8.41
CA ASP A 104 6.49 16.89 9.44
C ASP A 104 5.79 16.91 10.80
N THR A 105 5.82 15.79 11.51
CA THR A 105 5.10 15.63 12.77
C THR A 105 5.75 16.36 13.94
N THR A 106 6.92 16.97 13.74
CA THR A 106 7.57 17.85 14.72
C THR A 106 7.10 19.31 14.62
N GLU A 107 6.41 19.68 13.53
CA GLU A 107 5.76 20.99 13.34
C GLU A 107 4.41 21.04 14.08
N LEU A 108 4.44 21.19 15.40
CA LEU A 108 3.28 21.07 16.31
C LEU A 108 2.10 21.98 16.00
N ALA A 109 2.33 23.16 15.40
CA ALA A 109 1.27 24.15 15.13
C ALA A 109 0.14 23.61 14.22
N HIS A 110 0.40 22.56 13.46
CA HIS A 110 -0.53 22.00 12.48
C HIS A 110 -0.71 20.48 12.60
N CYS A 111 0.03 19.83 13.49
CA CYS A 111 -0.05 18.39 13.67
C CYS A 111 -1.21 18.00 14.61
N LEU A 112 -1.92 16.90 14.31
CA LEU A 112 -3.00 16.38 15.14
C LEU A 112 -2.52 15.76 16.46
N THR A 113 -1.23 15.45 16.56
CA THR A 113 -0.61 14.77 17.71
C THR A 113 0.82 15.28 17.93
N ASP A 114 1.29 15.28 19.15
CA ASP A 114 2.65 15.64 19.52
C ASP A 114 3.55 14.44 19.88
N ILE A 115 2.97 13.23 19.90
CA ILE A 115 3.68 12.00 20.30
C ILE A 115 4.96 11.74 19.51
N PHE A 116 4.97 12.04 18.22
CA PHE A 116 6.14 11.85 17.37
C PHE A 116 7.18 12.94 17.55
N ALA A 117 6.75 14.18 17.82
CA ALA A 117 7.65 15.30 18.14
C ALA A 117 8.42 15.04 19.42
N GLN A 118 7.78 14.47 20.44
CA GLN A 118 8.45 14.07 21.69
C GLN A 118 9.53 13.00 21.45
N GLN A 119 9.40 12.21 20.39
CA GLN A 119 10.36 11.18 19.96
C GLN A 119 11.41 11.72 18.97
N GLY A 120 11.30 12.97 18.52
CA GLY A 120 12.12 13.55 17.47
C GLY A 120 11.93 12.86 16.10
N ASN A 121 10.74 12.30 15.85
CA ASN A 121 10.42 11.55 14.63
C ASN A 121 9.56 12.40 13.69
N PRO A 122 10.13 13.07 12.68
CA PRO A 122 9.39 13.93 11.75
C PRO A 122 8.47 13.15 10.80
N ASP A 123 8.72 11.87 10.64
CA ASP A 123 8.00 11.00 9.71
C ASP A 123 6.77 10.33 10.32
N GLY A 124 6.69 10.30 11.64
CA GLY A 124 5.70 9.49 12.34
C GLY A 124 5.85 8.01 11.96
N ASN A 125 4.72 7.32 11.80
CA ASN A 125 4.68 5.93 11.35
C ASN A 125 4.52 5.78 9.82
N ILE A 126 4.69 6.87 9.03
CA ILE A 126 4.71 6.82 7.57
C ILE A 126 6.15 6.89 7.09
N TYR A 127 6.75 5.73 6.94
CA TYR A 127 8.15 5.60 6.59
C TYR A 127 8.39 5.73 5.09
N PHE A 128 9.46 6.45 4.74
CA PHE A 128 10.04 6.45 3.41
C PHE A 128 11.56 6.57 3.52
N ALA A 129 12.25 5.80 2.72
CA ALA A 129 13.68 5.99 2.44
C ALA A 129 13.98 5.60 0.99
N PRO A 130 14.99 6.20 0.38
CA PRO A 130 15.50 5.76 -0.91
C PRO A 130 15.89 4.29 -0.89
N CYS A 131 15.51 3.54 -1.93
CA CYS A 131 15.83 2.13 -2.06
C CYS A 131 16.45 1.85 -3.44
N GLU A 132 17.50 1.06 -3.47
CA GLU A 132 18.19 0.69 -4.69
C GLU A 132 17.98 -0.76 -5.06
N HIS A 133 18.02 -1.06 -6.38
CA HIS A 133 18.02 -2.42 -6.86
C HIS A 133 19.33 -3.14 -6.53
N THR A 134 19.22 -4.43 -6.21
CA THR A 134 20.39 -5.30 -6.02
C THR A 134 20.56 -6.18 -7.26
N PHE A 135 21.44 -5.77 -8.17
CA PHE A 135 21.65 -6.50 -9.42
C PHE A 135 22.59 -7.68 -9.26
N VAL A 136 22.14 -8.84 -9.77
CA VAL A 136 22.93 -10.07 -9.89
C VAL A 136 22.76 -10.58 -11.32
N LYS A 137 23.86 -10.70 -12.05
CA LYS A 137 23.84 -11.09 -13.47
C LYS A 137 22.89 -10.25 -14.33
N GLY A 138 22.90 -8.91 -14.10
CA GLY A 138 22.11 -7.95 -14.87
C GLY A 138 20.61 -7.89 -14.53
N LYS A 139 20.16 -8.57 -13.47
CA LYS A 139 18.77 -8.52 -12.97
C LYS A 139 18.71 -8.30 -11.49
N CYS A 140 17.74 -7.50 -11.03
CA CYS A 140 17.50 -7.35 -9.60
C CYS A 140 17.02 -8.66 -8.99
N SER A 141 17.67 -9.08 -7.90
CA SER A 141 17.38 -10.34 -7.19
C SER A 141 16.01 -10.34 -6.50
N TYR A 142 15.40 -9.17 -6.28
CA TYR A 142 14.11 -9.04 -5.60
C TYR A 142 12.93 -8.89 -6.57
N CYS A 143 13.02 -7.98 -7.54
CA CYS A 143 11.89 -7.63 -8.42
C CYS A 143 12.12 -8.02 -9.88
N GLY A 144 13.33 -8.48 -10.24
CA GLY A 144 13.67 -8.88 -11.61
C GLY A 144 13.86 -7.72 -12.58
N ALA A 145 13.89 -6.46 -12.10
CA ALA A 145 14.24 -5.29 -12.91
C ALA A 145 15.59 -5.49 -13.60
N THR A 146 15.72 -5.10 -14.87
CA THR A 146 16.99 -5.24 -15.58
C THR A 146 17.94 -4.09 -15.25
N GLU A 147 19.22 -4.38 -15.08
CA GLU A 147 20.25 -3.36 -14.82
C GLU A 147 20.36 -2.37 -15.98
N ARG A 148 20.08 -2.81 -17.18
CA ARG A 148 20.06 -1.97 -18.39
C ARG A 148 19.00 -0.86 -18.31
N GLU A 149 17.81 -1.14 -17.73
CA GLU A 149 16.67 -0.20 -17.66
C GLU A 149 16.69 0.60 -16.36
N PHE A 150 17.18 0.00 -15.27
CA PHE A 150 17.08 0.54 -13.93
C PHE A 150 18.45 0.77 -13.24
N GLY A 151 19.55 0.66 -13.97
CA GLY A 151 20.91 0.96 -13.47
C GLY A 151 21.11 2.45 -13.18
N THR A 152 22.09 2.76 -12.34
CA THR A 152 22.37 4.12 -11.85
C THR A 152 22.64 5.16 -12.92
N GLU A 153 23.23 4.76 -14.06
CA GLU A 153 23.59 5.68 -15.15
C GLU A 153 22.37 6.22 -15.92
N GLN A 154 21.23 5.56 -15.83
CA GLN A 154 20.01 5.91 -16.58
C GLN A 154 18.96 6.61 -15.72
N ARG A 155 19.23 6.80 -14.42
CA ARG A 155 18.28 7.29 -13.42
C ARG A 155 18.21 8.80 -13.22
N THR A 156 18.90 9.61 -14.00
CA THR A 156 18.95 11.08 -13.80
C THR A 156 17.58 11.77 -13.90
N ALA A 157 16.54 11.05 -14.34
CA ALA A 157 15.18 11.59 -14.49
C ALA A 157 14.06 10.71 -13.87
N LEU A 158 14.39 9.56 -13.26
CA LEU A 158 13.37 8.61 -12.81
C LEU A 158 13.32 8.51 -11.28
N GLU A 159 12.13 8.63 -10.71
CA GLU A 159 11.87 8.22 -9.33
C GLU A 159 12.22 6.74 -9.14
N GLN A 160 12.62 6.40 -7.92
CA GLN A 160 13.11 5.06 -7.62
C GLN A 160 12.01 4.01 -7.78
N HIS A 161 12.26 3.01 -8.62
CA HIS A 161 11.35 1.88 -8.83
C HIS A 161 11.71 0.65 -7.96
N ALA A 162 12.65 0.81 -7.02
CA ALA A 162 12.95 -0.19 -6.01
C ALA A 162 12.12 0.09 -4.75
N TYR A 163 11.17 -0.78 -4.48
CA TYR A 163 10.22 -0.60 -3.36
C TYR A 163 10.76 -1.28 -2.10
N LEU A 164 10.85 -0.52 -1.00
CA LEU A 164 11.36 -0.97 0.29
C LEU A 164 10.78 -2.30 0.75
N PHE A 165 9.47 -2.46 0.59
CA PHE A 165 8.74 -3.61 1.08
C PHE A 165 9.18 -4.94 0.45
N ILE A 166 9.41 -4.96 -0.87
CA ILE A 166 9.85 -6.18 -1.59
C ILE A 166 11.36 -6.30 -1.71
N HIS A 167 12.15 -5.26 -1.36
CA HIS A 167 13.60 -5.27 -1.41
C HIS A 167 14.26 -5.55 -0.05
N ASN A 168 13.53 -6.20 0.87
CA ASN A 168 13.99 -6.55 2.22
C ASN A 168 14.48 -5.35 3.06
N LYS A 169 13.89 -4.17 2.80
CA LYS A 169 14.15 -2.92 3.52
C LYS A 169 12.95 -2.45 4.33
N ASN A 170 12.00 -3.34 4.61
CA ASN A 170 10.83 -3.06 5.42
C ASN A 170 11.25 -2.69 6.85
N PRO A 171 10.98 -1.45 7.33
CA PRO A 171 11.33 -1.02 8.67
C PRO A 171 10.53 -1.73 9.77
N TYR A 172 9.38 -2.31 9.40
CA TYR A 172 8.43 -2.96 10.30
C TYR A 172 8.47 -4.50 10.24
N LYS A 173 9.55 -5.08 9.71
CA LYS A 173 9.67 -6.54 9.49
C LYS A 173 9.56 -7.39 10.76
N GLU A 174 9.91 -6.82 11.92
CA GLU A 174 9.84 -7.50 13.23
C GLU A 174 8.50 -7.26 13.94
N MET A 175 7.62 -6.45 13.34
CA MET A 175 6.31 -6.17 13.92
C MET A 175 5.28 -7.17 13.45
N GLN A 176 4.38 -7.55 14.35
CA GLN A 176 3.19 -8.35 14.01
C GLN A 176 2.03 -7.41 13.65
N PHE A 177 1.42 -7.63 12.51
CA PHE A 177 0.24 -6.91 12.04
C PHE A 177 -0.98 -7.83 12.01
N ASP A 178 -2.14 -7.27 12.33
CA ASP A 178 -3.43 -7.95 12.13
C ASP A 178 -3.87 -7.84 10.69
N VAL A 179 -3.71 -6.65 10.08
CA VAL A 179 -4.15 -6.38 8.72
C VAL A 179 -3.04 -5.73 7.91
N ILE A 180 -2.74 -6.29 6.74
CA ILE A 180 -1.96 -5.64 5.69
C ILE A 180 -2.91 -5.29 4.56
N ILE A 181 -3.03 -4.00 4.22
CA ILE A 181 -4.04 -3.49 3.30
C ILE A 181 -3.46 -2.45 2.37
N GLY A 182 -3.92 -2.41 1.12
CA GLY A 182 -3.57 -1.33 0.20
C GLY A 182 -3.71 -1.68 -1.27
N ASN A 183 -3.23 -0.76 -2.10
CA ASN A 183 -3.17 -0.86 -3.55
C ASN A 183 -1.69 -0.88 -4.00
N PRO A 184 -1.07 -2.08 -4.20
CA PRO A 184 0.34 -2.18 -4.55
C PRO A 184 0.62 -1.62 -5.95
N PRO A 185 1.87 -1.26 -6.26
CA PRO A 185 2.30 -1.03 -7.63
C PRO A 185 2.06 -2.26 -8.51
N TYR A 186 1.49 -2.04 -9.71
CA TYR A 186 1.08 -3.16 -10.56
C TYR A 186 2.20 -3.70 -11.44
N GLN A 187 3.04 -2.81 -11.97
CA GLN A 187 4.05 -3.14 -12.97
C GLN A 187 5.36 -2.38 -12.72
N LEU A 188 6.47 -2.95 -13.20
CA LEU A 188 7.73 -2.25 -13.35
C LEU A 188 7.81 -1.59 -14.72
N GLY A 189 8.43 -0.40 -14.79
CA GLY A 189 8.77 0.24 -16.07
C GLY A 189 7.65 1.02 -16.72
N PHE A 190 6.52 1.22 -16.06
CA PHE A 190 5.49 2.13 -16.54
C PHE A 190 5.99 3.57 -16.32
N GLY A 191 5.86 4.46 -17.31
CA GLY A 191 6.26 5.88 -17.19
C GLY A 191 7.71 6.20 -17.61
N ILE A 192 8.51 5.23 -17.98
CA ILE A 192 9.84 5.48 -18.56
C ILE A 192 9.65 5.96 -20.01
N GLU A 193 10.00 7.22 -20.30
CA GLU A 193 10.02 7.73 -21.67
C GLU A 193 10.90 6.82 -22.55
N GLY A 194 10.30 6.22 -23.59
CA GLY A 194 11.01 5.30 -24.50
C GLY A 194 10.96 3.82 -24.11
N ALA A 195 10.42 3.44 -22.95
CA ALA A 195 10.13 2.04 -22.66
C ALA A 195 8.86 1.63 -23.43
N ASN A 196 8.96 0.59 -24.25
CA ASN A 196 7.79 0.00 -24.87
C ASN A 196 6.86 -0.55 -23.78
N SER A 197 5.64 -0.06 -23.70
CA SER A 197 4.59 -0.54 -22.77
C SER A 197 4.34 -2.05 -22.88
N SER A 198 4.78 -2.69 -23.98
CA SER A 198 4.74 -4.14 -24.19
C SER A 198 5.69 -4.93 -23.28
N ASN A 199 6.66 -4.29 -22.61
CA ASN A 199 7.63 -4.93 -21.73
C ASN A 199 7.36 -4.73 -20.23
N ALA A 200 6.27 -4.04 -19.89
CA ALA A 200 5.90 -3.82 -18.49
C ALA A 200 5.59 -5.15 -17.79
N ARG A 201 6.41 -5.49 -16.81
CA ARG A 201 6.32 -6.75 -16.06
C ARG A 201 5.52 -6.54 -14.79
N ALA A 202 4.55 -7.41 -14.53
CA ALA A 202 3.77 -7.37 -13.30
C ALA A 202 4.65 -7.67 -12.07
N ILE A 203 4.45 -6.88 -10.99
CA ILE A 203 5.18 -7.03 -9.73
C ILE A 203 4.26 -7.16 -8.51
N TYR A 204 2.97 -6.90 -8.64
CA TYR A 204 2.03 -6.93 -7.49
C TYR A 204 2.02 -8.28 -6.75
N HIS A 205 2.28 -9.38 -7.42
CA HIS A 205 2.41 -10.71 -6.82
C HIS A 205 3.57 -10.79 -5.80
N LEU A 206 4.65 -10.04 -6.00
CA LEU A 206 5.77 -9.97 -5.07
C LEU A 206 5.38 -9.27 -3.76
N PHE A 207 4.51 -8.26 -3.86
CA PHE A 207 3.98 -7.58 -2.68
C PHE A 207 3.04 -8.48 -1.88
N ILE A 208 2.21 -9.28 -2.56
CA ILE A 208 1.35 -10.28 -1.92
C ILE A 208 2.21 -11.33 -1.19
N ASP A 209 3.23 -11.86 -1.85
CA ASP A 209 4.15 -12.82 -1.25
C ASP A 209 4.87 -12.26 -0.01
N GLN A 210 5.31 -11.02 -0.09
CA GLN A 210 5.95 -10.37 1.04
C GLN A 210 4.97 -10.12 2.20
N ALA A 211 3.71 -9.77 1.89
CA ALA A 211 2.67 -9.63 2.90
C ALA A 211 2.37 -10.99 3.58
N ILE A 212 2.27 -12.08 2.82
CA ILE A 212 2.09 -13.44 3.37
C ILE A 212 3.25 -13.83 4.29
N LYS A 213 4.50 -13.49 3.94
CA LYS A 213 5.68 -13.75 4.78
C LYS A 213 5.65 -13.04 6.14
N LEU A 214 5.04 -11.85 6.22
CA LEU A 214 4.83 -11.14 7.48
C LEU A 214 3.76 -11.81 8.37
N ASN A 215 3.07 -12.80 7.84
CA ASN A 215 2.12 -13.64 8.56
C ASN A 215 1.01 -12.85 9.31
N PRO A 216 0.36 -11.83 8.68
CA PRO A 216 -0.75 -11.12 9.29
C PRO A 216 -1.97 -12.03 9.40
N LYS A 217 -2.96 -11.60 10.17
CA LYS A 217 -4.26 -12.28 10.21
C LYS A 217 -5.02 -12.10 8.90
N PHE A 218 -5.02 -10.87 8.37
CA PHE A 218 -5.72 -10.51 7.14
C PHE A 218 -4.79 -9.81 6.15
N ILE A 219 -4.92 -10.15 4.87
CA ILE A 219 -4.36 -9.38 3.75
C ILE A 219 -5.50 -8.91 2.89
N PHE A 220 -5.55 -7.60 2.64
CA PHE A 220 -6.60 -7.00 1.85
C PHE A 220 -6.00 -6.10 0.76
N MET A 221 -5.98 -6.59 -0.47
CA MET A 221 -5.34 -5.89 -1.58
C MET A 221 -6.27 -5.74 -2.78
N ILE A 222 -6.03 -4.67 -3.55
CA ILE A 222 -6.66 -4.46 -4.84
C ILE A 222 -5.60 -4.56 -5.94
N VAL A 223 -5.83 -5.46 -6.91
CA VAL A 223 -4.84 -5.81 -7.95
C VAL A 223 -5.52 -6.07 -9.31
N PRO A 224 -4.79 -6.00 -10.44
CA PRO A 224 -5.33 -6.40 -11.73
C PRO A 224 -5.83 -7.85 -11.74
N SER A 225 -6.96 -8.13 -12.42
CA SER A 225 -7.61 -9.44 -12.40
C SER A 225 -6.99 -10.49 -13.33
N ARG A 226 -6.17 -10.07 -14.28
CA ARG A 226 -5.61 -10.95 -15.35
C ARG A 226 -4.74 -12.11 -14.85
N TRP A 227 -4.26 -12.07 -13.62
CA TRP A 227 -3.52 -13.21 -13.06
C TRP A 227 -4.40 -14.47 -12.97
N MET A 228 -5.69 -14.32 -12.69
CA MET A 228 -6.64 -15.44 -12.59
C MET A 228 -6.81 -16.19 -13.92
N THR A 229 -6.61 -15.51 -15.04
CA THR A 229 -6.71 -16.08 -16.41
C THR A 229 -5.36 -16.45 -17.01
N ARG A 230 -4.27 -16.39 -16.23
CA ARG A 230 -2.89 -16.67 -16.68
C ARG A 230 -2.42 -15.81 -17.87
N SER A 231 -3.04 -14.63 -18.03
CA SER A 231 -2.76 -13.73 -19.15
C SER A 231 -1.88 -12.54 -18.75
N THR A 232 -1.27 -12.59 -17.56
CA THR A 232 -0.40 -11.52 -17.03
C THR A 232 1.06 -11.89 -17.22
N GLN A 233 1.77 -11.11 -18.04
CA GLN A 233 3.20 -11.27 -18.20
C GLN A 233 3.94 -10.95 -16.88
N GLY A 234 4.81 -11.85 -16.46
CA GLY A 234 5.67 -11.68 -15.29
C GLY A 234 5.14 -12.30 -13.99
N VAL A 235 3.89 -12.80 -13.96
CA VAL A 235 3.38 -13.60 -12.84
C VAL A 235 3.64 -15.07 -13.14
N PRO A 236 4.39 -15.81 -12.29
CA PRO A 236 4.68 -17.23 -12.52
C PRO A 236 3.42 -18.11 -12.40
N ASP A 237 3.33 -19.15 -13.24
CA ASP A 237 2.20 -20.10 -13.21
C ASP A 237 2.10 -20.82 -11.86
N GLU A 238 3.22 -21.19 -11.24
CA GLU A 238 3.25 -21.82 -9.93
C GLU A 238 2.67 -20.89 -8.84
N TRP A 239 2.89 -19.57 -8.98
CA TRP A 239 2.29 -18.59 -8.08
C TRP A 239 0.78 -18.56 -8.25
N ILE A 240 0.31 -18.57 -9.51
CA ILE A 240 -1.13 -18.57 -9.83
C ILE A 240 -1.80 -19.83 -9.28
N ASP A 241 -1.20 -21.00 -9.50
CA ASP A 241 -1.70 -22.28 -8.99
C ASP A 241 -1.83 -22.28 -7.48
N ARG A 242 -0.80 -21.79 -6.77
CA ARG A 242 -0.81 -21.65 -5.32
C ARG A 242 -1.93 -20.74 -4.83
N MET A 243 -2.11 -19.59 -5.50
CA MET A 243 -3.15 -18.64 -5.11
C MET A 243 -4.55 -19.17 -5.40
N LEU A 244 -4.81 -19.75 -6.60
CA LEU A 244 -6.12 -20.29 -6.97
C LEU A 244 -6.51 -21.54 -6.16
N SER A 245 -5.54 -22.34 -5.73
CA SER A 245 -5.78 -23.50 -4.86
C SER A 245 -5.88 -23.13 -3.38
N SER A 246 -5.59 -21.88 -3.01
CA SER A 246 -5.64 -21.42 -1.63
C SER A 246 -7.09 -21.36 -1.13
N ASN A 247 -7.35 -21.98 0.03
CA ASN A 247 -8.63 -21.86 0.74
C ASN A 247 -8.72 -20.63 1.64
N LYS A 248 -7.76 -19.71 1.52
CA LYS A 248 -7.63 -18.52 2.38
C LYS A 248 -8.40 -17.29 1.88
N PHE A 249 -8.89 -17.31 0.66
CA PHE A 249 -9.74 -16.22 0.15
C PHE A 249 -11.14 -16.30 0.75
N ARG A 250 -11.53 -15.26 1.49
CA ARG A 250 -12.88 -15.12 2.09
C ARG A 250 -13.79 -14.26 1.24
N VAL A 251 -13.22 -13.23 0.63
CA VAL A 251 -13.94 -12.29 -0.24
C VAL A 251 -13.10 -12.05 -1.48
N MET A 252 -13.74 -12.02 -2.63
CA MET A 252 -13.15 -11.57 -3.89
C MET A 252 -14.24 -10.84 -4.68
N HIS A 253 -13.96 -9.57 -4.97
CA HIS A 253 -14.81 -8.78 -5.87
C HIS A 253 -14.03 -8.45 -7.13
N ASP A 254 -14.52 -8.91 -8.26
CA ASP A 254 -13.96 -8.67 -9.58
C ASP A 254 -14.76 -7.61 -10.34
N PHE A 255 -14.04 -6.64 -10.89
CA PHE A 255 -14.57 -5.54 -11.69
C PHE A 255 -13.98 -5.64 -13.09
N GLN A 256 -14.78 -6.10 -14.05
CA GLN A 256 -14.35 -6.25 -15.45
C GLN A 256 -13.99 -4.89 -16.07
N ASN A 257 -14.68 -3.83 -15.66
CA ASN A 257 -14.38 -2.46 -16.04
C ASN A 257 -13.64 -1.75 -14.89
N SER A 258 -12.35 -1.45 -15.08
CA SER A 258 -11.55 -0.76 -14.07
C SER A 258 -12.06 0.64 -13.72
N ASN A 259 -12.83 1.31 -14.61
CA ASN A 259 -13.45 2.60 -14.33
C ASN A 259 -14.48 2.57 -13.19
N ASP A 260 -15.05 1.39 -12.88
CA ASP A 260 -15.97 1.24 -11.75
C ASP A 260 -15.27 1.40 -10.38
N VAL A 261 -13.93 1.33 -10.40
CA VAL A 261 -13.05 1.45 -9.23
C VAL A 261 -12.14 2.66 -9.34
N PHE A 262 -11.53 2.87 -10.51
CA PHE A 262 -10.54 3.91 -10.79
C PHE A 262 -10.99 4.75 -11.97
N GLN A 263 -11.61 5.88 -11.70
CA GLN A 263 -12.14 6.77 -12.74
C GLN A 263 -11.02 7.26 -13.69
N GLY A 264 -11.23 7.07 -14.98
CA GLY A 264 -10.30 7.53 -16.02
C GLY A 264 -9.06 6.66 -16.19
N VAL A 265 -8.98 5.49 -15.53
CA VAL A 265 -7.86 4.55 -15.66
C VAL A 265 -8.32 3.26 -16.30
N ASP A 266 -7.79 2.97 -17.48
CA ASP A 266 -8.06 1.71 -18.19
C ASP A 266 -7.01 0.65 -17.82
N ILE A 267 -7.45 -0.39 -17.06
CA ILE A 267 -6.64 -1.56 -16.74
C ILE A 267 -7.22 -2.74 -17.48
N LYS A 268 -6.52 -3.16 -18.53
CA LYS A 268 -6.93 -4.25 -19.39
C LYS A 268 -7.21 -5.53 -18.58
N GLY A 269 -8.44 -6.02 -18.68
CA GLY A 269 -8.90 -7.22 -17.97
C GLY A 269 -9.42 -6.94 -16.57
N GLY A 270 -9.60 -5.67 -16.22
CA GLY A 270 -10.22 -5.25 -14.95
C GLY A 270 -9.31 -5.38 -13.73
N VAL A 271 -9.93 -5.16 -12.59
CA VAL A 271 -9.28 -5.23 -11.27
C VAL A 271 -10.14 -6.03 -10.30
N ASN A 272 -9.52 -6.64 -9.32
CA ASN A 272 -10.22 -7.24 -8.21
C ASN A 272 -9.66 -6.74 -6.88
N TYR A 273 -10.48 -6.76 -5.84
CA TYR A 273 -9.95 -6.74 -4.49
C TYR A 273 -10.32 -8.05 -3.78
N PHE A 274 -9.45 -8.50 -2.91
CA PHE A 274 -9.64 -9.73 -2.17
C PHE A 274 -9.27 -9.57 -0.70
N LEU A 275 -10.01 -10.28 0.16
CA LEU A 275 -9.69 -10.53 1.55
C LEU A 275 -9.13 -11.95 1.68
N TRP A 276 -7.87 -12.05 2.08
CA TRP A 276 -7.19 -13.28 2.44
C TRP A 276 -7.14 -13.37 3.97
N ASP A 277 -7.56 -14.50 4.50
CA ASP A 277 -7.60 -14.79 5.94
C ASP A 277 -6.66 -15.95 6.22
N LYS A 278 -5.75 -15.76 7.17
CA LYS A 278 -4.76 -16.75 7.54
C LYS A 278 -5.37 -18.04 8.09
N ASP A 279 -6.53 -17.97 8.81
CA ASP A 279 -7.18 -19.09 9.52
C ASP A 279 -8.15 -19.89 8.66
#